data_8f740809ce5e40d8938d71890e782c96
#
_entry.id   8f740809ce5e40d8938d71890e782c96
#
_cell.length_a   1.000
_cell.length_b   1.000
_cell.length_c   1.000
_cell.angle_alpha   90.00
_cell.angle_beta   90.00
_cell.angle_gamma   90.00
#
_symmetry.space_group_name_H-M   'P 1'
#
loop_
_entity.id
_entity.type
_entity.pdbx_description
1 polymer ?
#
loop_
_entity_poly.entity_id
_entity_poly.type
_entity_poly.pdbx_seq_one_letter_code
_entity_poly.pdbx_strand_id
1 'polypeptide(L)'
;MKVLSGVYPHGSYEGEILYDGAVLENRSIRDSESKGIIIIHQELALVPLLSIAENLFIGNEIARRGVIDWQQAFRRTEELLRKVGLNEAPGTVVGKLGVGKQQLIEIAKALAKDVRLLILDEPTAALQENDSQALLDLMLELKAQGVTQIIISHKLNEISRVADRITVIRDGSTVS
;
A
#
# COMPACT_ATOMS: atom_id res chain seq x y z
N MET A 1 11.81 -7.32 0.92
CA MET A 1 10.68 -6.64 0.29
C MET A 1 10.82 -6.49 -1.22
N LYS A 2 11.96 -5.99 -1.74
CA LYS A 2 12.18 -5.79 -3.19
C LYS A 2 12.00 -7.04 -4.04
N VAL A 3 12.24 -8.24 -3.51
CA VAL A 3 11.96 -9.53 -4.16
C VAL A 3 10.46 -9.77 -4.30
N LEU A 4 9.69 -9.61 -3.21
CA LEU A 4 8.24 -9.83 -3.21
C LEU A 4 7.52 -8.85 -4.14
N SER A 5 7.97 -7.59 -4.20
CA SER A 5 7.40 -6.57 -5.09
C SER A 5 7.84 -6.70 -6.56
N GLY A 6 8.72 -7.65 -6.90
CA GLY A 6 9.20 -7.85 -8.27
C GLY A 6 10.22 -6.81 -8.76
N VAL A 7 10.77 -5.97 -7.87
CA VAL A 7 11.90 -5.08 -8.17
C VAL A 7 13.14 -5.92 -8.47
N TYR A 8 13.36 -6.98 -7.70
CA TYR A 8 14.32 -8.02 -8.03
C TYR A 8 13.55 -9.20 -8.62
N PRO A 9 13.69 -9.45 -9.94
CA PRO A 9 12.93 -10.48 -10.63
C PRO A 9 13.35 -11.89 -10.21
N HIS A 10 12.47 -12.85 -10.45
CA HIS A 10 12.78 -14.27 -10.28
C HIS A 10 14.06 -14.63 -11.03
N GLY A 11 14.95 -15.41 -10.39
CA GLY A 11 16.28 -15.77 -10.90
C GLY A 11 17.40 -14.79 -10.54
N SER A 12 17.09 -13.63 -9.92
CA SER A 12 18.09 -12.70 -9.39
C SER A 12 18.44 -12.94 -7.91
N TYR A 13 17.81 -13.93 -7.28
CA TYR A 13 18.00 -14.33 -5.88
C TYR A 13 17.95 -15.86 -5.78
N GLU A 14 18.43 -16.40 -4.68
CA GLU A 14 18.40 -17.82 -4.36
C GLU A 14 17.26 -18.16 -3.39
N GLY A 15 16.75 -19.39 -3.45
CA GLY A 15 15.63 -19.86 -2.64
C GLY A 15 14.27 -19.77 -3.32
N GLU A 16 13.26 -20.32 -2.67
CA GLU A 16 11.87 -20.33 -3.14
C GLU A 16 10.98 -19.47 -2.26
N ILE A 17 10.01 -18.80 -2.89
CA ILE A 17 8.95 -18.07 -2.19
C ILE A 17 7.63 -18.75 -2.56
N LEU A 18 6.89 -19.21 -1.58
CA LEU A 18 5.55 -19.73 -1.76
C LEU A 18 4.51 -18.65 -1.46
N TYR A 19 3.63 -18.40 -2.41
CA TYR A 19 2.52 -17.48 -2.27
C TYR A 19 1.23 -18.20 -2.68
N ASP A 20 0.28 -18.28 -1.75
CA ASP A 20 -0.99 -18.99 -1.95
C ASP A 20 -0.79 -20.45 -2.43
N GLY A 21 0.22 -21.14 -1.87
CA GLY A 21 0.57 -22.51 -2.17
C GLY A 21 1.32 -22.76 -3.48
N ALA A 22 1.63 -21.72 -4.26
CA ALA A 22 2.39 -21.80 -5.51
C ALA A 22 3.72 -21.06 -5.42
N VAL A 23 4.70 -21.48 -6.21
CA VAL A 23 6.00 -20.77 -6.29
C VAL A 23 5.78 -19.41 -6.94
N LEU A 24 6.28 -18.37 -6.27
CA LEU A 24 6.17 -16.99 -6.73
C LEU A 24 7.32 -16.66 -7.69
N GLU A 25 7.00 -16.53 -8.96
CA GLU A 25 7.95 -16.15 -10.01
C GLU A 25 7.60 -14.78 -10.59
N ASN A 26 7.87 -13.72 -9.83
CA ASN A 26 7.64 -12.36 -10.31
C ASN A 26 8.79 -11.91 -11.22
N ARG A 27 8.46 -11.50 -12.44
CA ARG A 27 9.43 -10.97 -13.43
C ARG A 27 9.48 -9.45 -13.41
N SER A 28 8.48 -8.80 -12.82
CA SER A 28 8.33 -7.36 -12.77
C SER A 28 7.40 -6.92 -11.61
N ILE A 29 7.38 -5.64 -11.34
CA ILE A 29 6.43 -5.02 -10.39
C ILE A 29 4.98 -5.28 -10.86
N ARG A 30 4.71 -5.22 -12.16
CA ARG A 30 3.38 -5.49 -12.71
C ARG A 30 2.92 -6.93 -12.44
N ASP A 31 3.83 -7.90 -12.50
CA ASP A 31 3.50 -9.29 -12.18
C ASP A 31 3.12 -9.45 -10.70
N SER A 32 3.86 -8.77 -9.82
CA SER A 32 3.55 -8.72 -8.38
C SER A 32 2.17 -8.10 -8.14
N GLU A 33 1.92 -6.93 -8.73
CA GLU A 33 0.64 -6.22 -8.63
C GLU A 33 -0.54 -7.05 -9.18
N SER A 34 -0.35 -7.76 -10.29
CA SER A 34 -1.40 -8.64 -10.87
C SER A 34 -1.80 -9.80 -9.97
N LYS A 35 -0.91 -10.21 -9.05
CA LYS A 35 -1.16 -11.22 -8.01
C LYS A 35 -1.72 -10.63 -6.71
N GLY A 36 -1.99 -9.31 -6.70
CA GLY A 36 -2.49 -8.59 -5.54
C GLY A 36 -1.43 -8.29 -4.48
N ILE A 37 -0.14 -8.36 -4.82
CA ILE A 37 0.97 -8.01 -3.92
C ILE A 37 1.34 -6.56 -4.16
N ILE A 38 1.02 -5.69 -3.23
CA ILE A 38 1.26 -4.24 -3.32
C ILE A 38 2.21 -3.81 -2.20
N ILE A 39 3.18 -2.98 -2.53
CA ILE A 39 4.10 -2.40 -1.56
C ILE A 39 3.88 -0.89 -1.45
N ILE A 40 3.83 -0.40 -0.24
CA ILE A 40 3.88 1.02 0.12
C ILE A 40 5.24 1.28 0.73
N HIS A 41 6.03 2.09 0.04
CA HIS A 41 7.37 2.46 0.48
C HIS A 41 7.32 3.57 1.54
N GLN A 42 8.41 3.73 2.27
CA GLN A 42 8.59 4.80 3.24
C GLN A 42 8.49 6.19 2.58
N GLU A 43 9.00 6.34 1.35
CA GLU A 43 8.85 7.54 0.56
C GLU A 43 7.54 7.50 -0.23
N LEU A 44 6.73 8.56 -0.10
CA LEU A 44 5.46 8.68 -0.80
C LEU A 44 5.67 8.77 -2.32
N ALA A 45 5.00 7.88 -3.06
CA ALA A 45 5.05 7.85 -4.52
C ALA A 45 3.90 8.66 -5.17
N LEU A 46 3.41 9.68 -4.45
CA LEU A 46 2.38 10.59 -4.96
C LEU A 46 3.00 11.74 -5.75
N VAL A 47 2.31 12.19 -6.78
CA VAL A 47 2.67 13.38 -7.54
C VAL A 47 2.02 14.60 -6.89
N PRO A 48 2.79 15.50 -6.23
CA PRO A 48 2.23 16.55 -5.39
C PRO A 48 1.33 17.55 -6.12
N LEU A 49 1.57 17.76 -7.42
CA LEU A 49 0.83 18.72 -8.24
C LEU A 49 -0.50 18.17 -8.80
N LEU A 50 -0.71 16.87 -8.71
CA LEU A 50 -1.93 16.21 -9.17
C LEU A 50 -2.96 16.13 -8.04
N SER A 51 -4.23 16.02 -8.43
CA SER A 51 -5.34 15.74 -7.53
C SER A 51 -5.26 14.34 -6.94
N ILE A 52 -6.07 14.06 -5.92
CA ILE A 52 -6.20 12.73 -5.33
C ILE A 52 -6.64 11.73 -6.40
N ALA A 53 -7.69 12.04 -7.16
CA ALA A 53 -8.21 11.14 -8.20
C ALA A 53 -7.16 10.81 -9.27
N GLU A 54 -6.40 11.80 -9.73
CA GLU A 54 -5.31 11.57 -10.68
C GLU A 54 -4.22 10.67 -10.07
N ASN A 55 -3.83 10.89 -8.81
CA ASN A 55 -2.84 10.06 -8.13
C ASN A 55 -3.29 8.61 -7.95
N LEU A 56 -4.58 8.38 -7.65
CA LEU A 56 -5.10 7.02 -7.47
C LEU A 56 -5.07 6.20 -8.76
N PHE A 57 -5.31 6.83 -9.90
CA PHE A 57 -5.51 6.12 -11.17
C PHE A 57 -4.41 6.37 -12.20
N ILE A 58 -3.36 7.13 -11.89
CA ILE A 58 -2.24 7.35 -12.81
C ILE A 58 -1.63 6.00 -13.28
N GLY A 59 -1.57 5.82 -14.59
CA GLY A 59 -1.11 4.57 -15.21
C GLY A 59 -2.12 3.41 -15.22
N ASN A 60 -3.32 3.62 -14.64
CA ASN A 60 -4.46 2.68 -14.65
C ASN A 60 -5.76 3.49 -14.72
N GLU A 61 -5.81 4.44 -15.64
CA GLU A 61 -6.93 5.36 -15.78
C GLU A 61 -8.23 4.62 -16.10
N ILE A 62 -9.32 5.02 -15.44
CA ILE A 62 -10.66 4.55 -15.76
C ILE A 62 -11.07 5.18 -17.06
N ALA A 63 -11.00 4.42 -18.15
CA ALA A 63 -11.26 4.92 -19.50
C ALA A 63 -12.35 4.12 -20.21
N ARG A 64 -13.14 4.81 -21.04
CA ARG A 64 -14.12 4.20 -21.95
C ARG A 64 -13.84 4.63 -23.38
N ARG A 65 -13.59 3.68 -24.27
CA ARG A 65 -13.26 3.91 -25.68
C ARG A 65 -12.07 4.86 -25.88
N GLY A 66 -11.05 4.78 -25.01
CA GLY A 66 -9.85 5.62 -25.09
C GLY A 66 -9.98 7.02 -24.49
N VAL A 67 -11.13 7.35 -23.88
CA VAL A 67 -11.36 8.63 -23.19
C VAL A 67 -11.51 8.35 -21.69
N ILE A 68 -10.81 9.14 -20.84
CA ILE A 68 -10.89 9.02 -19.40
C ILE A 68 -12.29 9.38 -18.89
N ASP A 69 -12.91 8.50 -18.12
CA ASP A 69 -14.19 8.73 -17.45
C ASP A 69 -13.95 9.34 -16.06
N TRP A 70 -13.79 10.67 -16.05
CA TRP A 70 -13.56 11.42 -14.81
C TRP A 70 -14.70 11.29 -13.81
N GLN A 71 -15.94 11.14 -14.28
CA GLN A 71 -17.08 10.99 -13.38
C GLN A 71 -17.00 9.66 -12.62
N GLN A 72 -16.62 8.59 -13.29
CA GLN A 72 -16.41 7.29 -12.65
C GLN A 72 -15.16 7.31 -11.76
N ALA A 73 -14.07 7.94 -12.20
CA ALA A 73 -12.85 8.09 -11.41
C ALA A 73 -13.12 8.84 -10.10
N PHE A 74 -13.87 9.93 -10.13
CA PHE A 74 -14.22 10.71 -8.92
C PHE A 74 -15.09 9.91 -7.96
N ARG A 75 -16.14 9.22 -8.44
CA ARG A 75 -16.97 8.35 -7.61
C ARG A 75 -16.13 7.26 -6.94
N ARG A 76 -15.27 6.60 -7.71
CA ARG A 76 -14.40 5.55 -7.17
C ARG A 76 -13.39 6.10 -6.17
N THR A 77 -12.88 7.31 -6.39
CA THR A 77 -12.02 8.01 -5.42
C THR A 77 -12.76 8.25 -4.11
N GLU A 78 -13.99 8.77 -4.14
CA GLU A 78 -14.79 8.98 -2.92
C GLU A 78 -15.02 7.70 -2.12
N GLU A 79 -15.28 6.57 -2.80
CA GLU A 79 -15.41 5.27 -2.15
C GLU A 79 -14.12 4.83 -1.46
N LEU A 80 -12.98 5.01 -2.13
CA LEU A 80 -11.66 4.66 -1.60
C LEU A 80 -11.26 5.57 -0.43
N LEU A 81 -11.51 6.88 -0.54
CA LEU A 81 -11.23 7.83 0.53
C LEU A 81 -12.06 7.50 1.78
N ARG A 82 -13.34 7.15 1.64
CA ARG A 82 -14.16 6.70 2.78
C ARG A 82 -13.62 5.45 3.44
N LYS A 83 -13.08 4.48 2.66
CA LYS A 83 -12.46 3.27 3.21
C LYS A 83 -11.24 3.57 4.08
N VAL A 84 -10.49 4.61 3.76
CA VAL A 84 -9.30 5.02 4.54
C VAL A 84 -9.61 6.15 5.53
N GLY A 85 -10.87 6.45 5.78
CA GLY A 85 -11.30 7.46 6.76
C GLY A 85 -11.03 8.92 6.35
N LEU A 86 -10.86 9.20 5.05
CA LEU A 86 -10.64 10.57 4.54
C LEU A 86 -11.93 11.17 3.96
N ASN A 87 -12.17 12.44 4.30
CA ASN A 87 -13.32 13.23 3.81
C ASN A 87 -12.89 14.33 2.81
N GLU A 88 -11.77 14.12 2.10
CA GLU A 88 -11.27 15.07 1.12
C GLU A 88 -12.03 14.95 -0.21
N ALA A 89 -12.15 16.06 -0.94
CA ALA A 89 -12.73 16.02 -2.28
C ALA A 89 -11.74 15.37 -3.27
N PRO A 90 -12.20 14.54 -4.23
CA PRO A 90 -11.33 13.87 -5.21
C PRO A 90 -10.42 14.80 -6.02
N GLY A 91 -10.88 16.03 -6.27
CA GLY A 91 -10.12 17.06 -6.98
C GLY A 91 -9.09 17.82 -6.12
N THR A 92 -8.96 17.50 -4.83
CA THR A 92 -7.99 18.16 -3.95
C THR A 92 -6.57 17.83 -4.37
N VAL A 93 -5.72 18.84 -4.55
CA VAL A 93 -4.31 18.68 -4.90
C VAL A 93 -3.55 18.10 -3.71
N VAL A 94 -2.87 16.98 -3.94
CA VAL A 94 -2.22 16.19 -2.88
C VAL A 94 -1.15 16.97 -2.12
N GLY A 95 -0.37 17.81 -2.81
CA GLY A 95 0.68 18.63 -2.17
C GLY A 95 0.17 19.66 -1.15
N LYS A 96 -1.15 19.92 -1.08
CA LYS A 96 -1.76 20.79 -0.07
C LYS A 96 -2.15 20.05 1.21
N LEU A 97 -2.02 18.74 1.24
CA LEU A 97 -2.40 17.88 2.36
C LEU A 97 -1.22 17.60 3.27
N GLY A 98 -1.48 17.43 4.55
CA GLY A 98 -0.47 16.97 5.51
C GLY A 98 -0.01 15.53 5.22
N VAL A 99 1.18 15.17 5.70
CA VAL A 99 1.83 13.87 5.43
C VAL A 99 0.94 12.70 5.84
N GLY A 100 0.24 12.78 6.98
CA GLY A 100 -0.69 11.73 7.42
C GLY A 100 -1.79 11.45 6.40
N LYS A 101 -2.41 12.48 5.84
CA LYS A 101 -3.43 12.33 4.78
C LYS A 101 -2.83 11.79 3.48
N GLN A 102 -1.62 12.21 3.12
CA GLN A 102 -0.91 11.67 1.96
C GLN A 102 -0.62 10.18 2.14
N GLN A 103 -0.23 9.72 3.32
CA GLN A 103 -0.03 8.31 3.63
C GLN A 103 -1.33 7.50 3.44
N LEU A 104 -2.46 8.01 3.93
CA LEU A 104 -3.76 7.36 3.72
C LEU A 104 -4.17 7.32 2.23
N ILE A 105 -3.79 8.34 1.44
CA ILE A 105 -4.01 8.34 -0.01
C ILE A 105 -3.17 7.27 -0.71
N GLU A 106 -1.92 7.03 -0.28
CA GLU A 106 -1.10 5.90 -0.78
C GLU A 106 -1.78 4.55 -0.52
N ILE A 107 -2.37 4.38 0.67
CA ILE A 107 -3.12 3.17 0.98
C ILE A 107 -4.39 3.08 0.11
N ALA A 108 -5.13 4.19 -0.06
CA ALA A 108 -6.28 4.23 -0.97
C ALA A 108 -5.89 3.85 -2.40
N LYS A 109 -4.72 4.30 -2.88
CA LYS A 109 -4.15 3.92 -4.18
C LYS A 109 -3.85 2.42 -4.26
N ALA A 110 -3.31 1.82 -3.21
CA ALA A 110 -3.12 0.38 -3.13
C ALA A 110 -4.47 -0.37 -3.17
N LEU A 111 -5.47 0.11 -2.43
CA LEU A 111 -6.82 -0.46 -2.39
C LEU A 111 -7.63 -0.27 -3.68
N ALA A 112 -7.21 0.63 -4.58
CA ALA A 112 -7.78 0.76 -5.91
C ALA A 112 -7.48 -0.48 -6.78
N LYS A 113 -6.45 -1.25 -6.43
CA LYS A 113 -6.08 -2.54 -7.00
C LYS A 113 -6.68 -3.66 -6.14
N ASP A 114 -6.79 -4.87 -6.69
CA ASP A 114 -7.28 -6.04 -5.95
C ASP A 114 -6.18 -6.57 -5.01
N VAL A 115 -5.94 -5.82 -3.91
CA VAL A 115 -4.88 -6.14 -2.95
C VAL A 115 -5.24 -7.38 -2.13
N ARG A 116 -4.32 -8.34 -2.08
CA ARG A 116 -4.36 -9.54 -1.21
C ARG A 116 -3.26 -9.51 -0.15
N LEU A 117 -2.09 -9.02 -0.54
CA LEU A 117 -0.94 -8.83 0.34
C LEU A 117 -0.48 -7.39 0.25
N LEU A 118 -0.62 -6.65 1.35
CA LEU A 118 -0.16 -5.28 1.50
C LEU A 118 1.15 -5.28 2.30
N ILE A 119 2.21 -4.76 1.72
CA ILE A 119 3.51 -4.61 2.37
C ILE A 119 3.70 -3.14 2.70
N LEU A 120 3.96 -2.83 3.97
CA LEU A 120 4.12 -1.48 4.47
C LEU A 120 5.52 -1.32 5.06
N ASP A 121 6.31 -0.43 4.47
CA ASP A 121 7.69 -0.16 4.89
C ASP A 121 7.74 1.14 5.68
N GLU A 122 7.93 1.04 7.02
CA GLU A 122 7.96 2.16 7.98
C GLU A 122 6.76 3.13 7.84
N PRO A 123 5.51 2.66 7.78
CA PRO A 123 4.37 3.47 7.36
C PRO A 123 4.02 4.61 8.33
N THR A 124 4.51 4.56 9.56
CA THR A 124 4.25 5.56 10.61
C THR A 124 5.46 6.45 10.92
N ALA A 125 6.58 6.29 10.20
CA ALA A 125 7.85 6.95 10.54
C ALA A 125 7.75 8.49 10.55
N ALA A 126 6.99 9.08 9.61
CA ALA A 126 6.82 10.51 9.43
C ALA A 126 5.49 11.04 10.00
N LEU A 127 4.70 10.20 10.68
CA LEU A 127 3.37 10.55 11.15
C LEU A 127 3.39 11.09 12.60
N GLN A 128 2.44 11.99 12.87
CA GLN A 128 2.11 12.37 14.25
C GLN A 128 1.35 11.22 14.93
N GLU A 129 1.31 11.23 16.27
CA GLU A 129 0.70 10.16 17.06
C GLU A 129 -0.74 9.84 16.64
N ASN A 130 -1.58 10.86 16.47
CA ASN A 130 -2.97 10.70 16.08
C ASN A 130 -3.11 10.06 14.69
N ASP A 131 -2.28 10.46 13.72
CA ASP A 131 -2.27 9.90 12.38
C ASP A 131 -1.77 8.45 12.39
N SER A 132 -0.74 8.15 13.22
CA SER A 132 -0.25 6.79 13.43
C SER A 132 -1.34 5.88 13.99
N GLN A 133 -2.09 6.34 14.99
CA GLN A 133 -3.18 5.56 15.56
C GLN A 133 -4.29 5.28 14.52
N ALA A 134 -4.69 6.30 13.74
CA ALA A 134 -5.68 6.13 12.68
C ALA A 134 -5.21 5.13 11.61
N LEU A 135 -3.93 5.14 11.26
CA LEU A 135 -3.34 4.18 10.33
C LEU A 135 -3.36 2.75 10.89
N LEU A 136 -3.01 2.57 12.16
CA LEU A 136 -3.04 1.25 12.81
C LEU A 136 -4.47 0.69 12.90
N ASP A 137 -5.46 1.54 13.18
CA ASP A 137 -6.88 1.15 13.17
C ASP A 137 -7.31 0.71 11.77
N LEU A 138 -6.95 1.46 10.72
CA LEU A 138 -7.22 1.07 9.34
C LEU A 138 -6.55 -0.28 8.99
N MET A 139 -5.34 -0.55 9.45
CA MET A 139 -4.68 -1.84 9.24
C MET A 139 -5.47 -2.99 9.87
N LEU A 140 -6.01 -2.80 11.09
CA LEU A 140 -6.86 -3.80 11.72
C LEU A 140 -8.18 -4.02 10.96
N GLU A 141 -8.77 -2.96 10.42
CA GLU A 141 -9.98 -3.07 9.56
C GLU A 141 -9.69 -3.84 8.27
N LEU A 142 -8.59 -3.53 7.58
CA LEU A 142 -8.16 -4.25 6.37
C LEU A 142 -7.88 -5.73 6.65
N LYS A 143 -7.25 -6.05 7.78
CA LYS A 143 -7.05 -7.41 8.25
C LYS A 143 -8.38 -8.14 8.45
N ALA A 144 -9.36 -7.50 9.09
CA ALA A 144 -10.70 -8.06 9.27
C ALA A 144 -11.42 -8.31 7.94
N GLN A 145 -11.09 -7.54 6.88
CA GLN A 145 -11.58 -7.74 5.52
C GLN A 145 -10.81 -8.82 4.73
N GLY A 146 -9.83 -9.49 5.34
CA GLY A 146 -9.08 -10.58 4.74
C GLY A 146 -7.81 -10.15 3.98
N VAL A 147 -7.39 -8.90 4.10
CA VAL A 147 -6.12 -8.43 3.51
C VAL A 147 -4.97 -8.89 4.40
N THR A 148 -4.08 -9.73 3.86
CA THR A 148 -2.84 -10.10 4.53
C THR A 148 -1.87 -8.92 4.51
N GLN A 149 -1.17 -8.67 5.62
CA GLN A 149 -0.28 -7.53 5.73
C GLN A 149 1.09 -7.93 6.26
N ILE A 150 2.13 -7.32 5.71
CA ILE A 150 3.50 -7.37 6.24
C ILE A 150 3.89 -5.94 6.58
N ILE A 151 4.14 -5.68 7.85
CA ILE A 151 4.63 -4.39 8.31
C ILE A 151 6.11 -4.49 8.68
N ILE A 152 6.89 -3.54 8.21
CA ILE A 152 8.26 -3.34 8.65
C ILE A 152 8.24 -2.08 9.50
N SER A 153 8.67 -2.18 10.74
CA SER A 153 8.77 -1.05 11.66
C SER A 153 9.76 -1.37 12.78
N HIS A 154 10.38 -0.34 13.32
CA HIS A 154 11.20 -0.43 14.53
C HIS A 154 10.44 0.00 15.79
N LYS A 155 9.17 0.41 15.66
CA LYS A 155 8.31 0.84 16.76
C LYS A 155 7.55 -0.36 17.36
N LEU A 156 8.13 -1.00 18.37
CA LEU A 156 7.59 -2.23 18.96
C LEU A 156 6.17 -2.11 19.49
N ASN A 157 5.79 -0.94 20.04
CA ASN A 157 4.44 -0.70 20.55
C ASN A 157 3.38 -0.75 19.43
N GLU A 158 3.70 -0.23 18.24
CA GLU A 158 2.81 -0.28 17.09
C GLU A 158 2.68 -1.70 16.55
N ILE A 159 3.82 -2.41 16.42
CA ILE A 159 3.85 -3.81 15.95
C ILE A 159 3.02 -4.70 16.87
N SER A 160 3.20 -4.61 18.21
CA SER A 160 2.49 -5.44 19.18
C SER A 160 0.97 -5.25 19.14
N ARG A 161 0.49 -4.09 18.66
CA ARG A 161 -0.93 -3.80 18.54
C ARG A 161 -1.59 -4.50 17.34
N VAL A 162 -0.89 -4.63 16.21
CA VAL A 162 -1.50 -5.05 14.93
C VAL A 162 -1.03 -6.42 14.45
N ALA A 163 0.16 -6.89 14.86
CA ALA A 163 0.76 -8.11 14.35
C ALA A 163 0.24 -9.36 15.06
N ASP A 164 -0.05 -10.42 14.30
CA ASP A 164 -0.30 -11.77 14.83
C ASP A 164 1.02 -12.53 15.05
N ARG A 165 2.03 -12.23 14.23
CA ARG A 165 3.35 -12.88 14.27
C ARG A 165 4.42 -11.81 14.06
N ILE A 166 5.51 -11.94 14.82
CA ILE A 166 6.66 -11.04 14.72
C ILE A 166 7.87 -11.87 14.35
N THR A 167 8.62 -11.38 13.36
CA THR A 167 9.92 -11.95 12.97
C THR A 167 10.98 -10.88 13.15
N VAL A 168 12.00 -11.19 13.93
CA VAL A 168 13.15 -10.29 14.13
C VAL A 168 14.25 -10.69 13.14
N ILE A 169 14.75 -9.71 12.38
CA ILE A 169 15.87 -9.90 11.46
C ILE A 169 17.05 -9.07 11.96
N ARG A 170 18.19 -9.70 12.06
CA ARG A 170 19.47 -9.06 12.39
C ARG A 170 20.56 -9.59 11.47
N ASP A 171 21.37 -8.69 10.89
CA ASP A 171 22.48 -9.01 10.01
C ASP A 171 22.10 -9.97 8.85
N GLY A 172 20.88 -9.78 8.29
CA GLY A 172 20.35 -10.57 7.19
C GLY A 172 19.78 -11.94 7.57
N SER A 173 19.77 -12.28 8.86
CA SER A 173 19.26 -13.57 9.36
C SER A 173 18.13 -13.38 10.36
N THR A 174 17.22 -14.35 10.43
CA THR A 174 16.17 -14.38 11.47
C THR A 174 16.79 -14.73 12.82
N VAL A 175 16.39 -14.00 13.85
CA VAL A 175 16.77 -14.27 15.23
C VAL A 175 15.67 -15.12 15.86
N SER A 176 16.04 -16.29 16.35
CA SER A 176 15.17 -17.19 17.11
C SER A 176 15.16 -16.83 18.60
#